data_e17e8146e26f242cb9c2aad4f6b02a38
#
_entry.id   e17e8146e26f242cb9c2aad4f6b02a38
#
_cell.length_a   1.000
_cell.length_b   1.000
_cell.length_c   1.000
_cell.angle_alpha   90.00
_cell.angle_beta   90.00
_cell.angle_gamma   90.00
#
_symmetry.space_group_name_H-M   'P 1'
#
loop_
_entity.id
_entity.type
_entity.pdbx_description
1 polymer ?
#
loop_
_entity_poly.entity_id
_entity_poly.type
_entity_poly.pdbx_seq_one_letter_code
_entity_poly.pdbx_strand_id
1 'polypeptide(L)' 'MMKAKEIRGLSVEELNKKLEEAKKDLFMLRMQHATNQLDNPMQIAAVKKDIARIKTIIREKETNV' A
#
# COMPACT_ATOMS: atom_id res chain seq x y z
N MET A 1 -9.05 -4.60 0.05
CA MET A 1 -8.42 -3.54 -0.78
C MET A 1 -8.98 -2.18 -0.41
N MET A 2 -8.11 -1.20 -0.29
CA MET A 2 -8.54 0.18 -0.03
C MET A 2 -9.11 0.79 -1.31
N LYS A 3 -10.29 1.41 -1.17
CA LYS A 3 -10.89 2.14 -2.29
C LYS A 3 -10.29 3.54 -2.36
N ALA A 4 -10.11 4.06 -3.57
CA ALA A 4 -9.54 5.40 -3.77
C ALA A 4 -10.33 6.48 -3.01
N LYS A 5 -11.65 6.34 -2.93
CA LYS A 5 -12.51 7.25 -2.19
C LYS A 5 -12.16 7.32 -0.71
N GLU A 6 -11.91 6.17 -0.09
CA GLU A 6 -11.56 6.11 1.33
C GLU A 6 -10.20 6.76 1.58
N ILE A 7 -9.25 6.47 0.71
CA ILE A 7 -7.89 6.99 0.83
C ILE A 7 -7.88 8.52 0.67
N ARG A 8 -8.66 9.06 -0.25
CA ARG A 8 -8.73 10.50 -0.49
C ARG A 8 -9.31 11.29 0.67
N GLY A 9 -10.12 10.64 1.50
CA GLY A 9 -10.67 11.26 2.69
C GLY A 9 -9.70 11.38 3.86
N LEU A 10 -8.52 10.77 3.76
CA LEU A 10 -7.54 10.75 4.83
C LEU A 10 -6.55 11.91 4.73
N SER A 11 -5.99 12.29 5.88
CA SER A 11 -4.92 13.29 5.91
C SER A 11 -3.62 12.68 5.37
N VAL A 12 -2.66 13.56 5.01
CA VAL A 12 -1.35 13.09 4.53
C VAL A 12 -0.65 12.23 5.59
N GLU A 13 -0.78 12.60 6.87
CA GLU A 13 -0.17 11.82 7.95
C GLU A 13 -0.76 10.42 8.04
N GLU A 14 -2.08 10.31 7.93
CA GLU A 14 -2.76 9.02 7.93
C GLU A 14 -2.38 8.18 6.72
N LEU A 15 -2.26 8.84 5.56
CA LEU A 15 -1.83 8.16 4.34
C LEU A 15 -0.42 7.62 4.47
N ASN A 16 0.48 8.39 5.08
CA ASN A 16 1.85 7.94 5.31
C ASN A 16 1.91 6.73 6.24
N LYS A 17 1.05 6.71 7.27
CA LYS A 17 0.97 5.55 8.16
C LYS A 17 0.50 4.31 7.41
N LYS A 18 -0.55 4.46 6.59
CA LYS A 18 -1.04 3.35 5.77
C LYS A 18 0.00 2.88 4.77
N LEU A 19 0.76 3.80 4.22
CA LEU A 19 1.84 3.46 3.29
C LEU A 19 2.91 2.62 3.98
N GLU A 20 3.31 2.99 5.19
CA GLU A 20 4.30 2.24 5.95
C GLU A 20 3.79 0.84 6.31
N GLU A 21 2.53 0.74 6.73
CA GLU A 21 1.92 -0.55 7.01
C GLU A 21 1.91 -1.45 5.78
N ALA A 22 1.53 -0.89 4.64
CA ALA A 22 1.50 -1.63 3.39
C ALA A 22 2.90 -2.08 2.97
N LYS A 23 3.91 -1.24 3.19
CA LYS A 23 5.30 -1.62 2.90
C LYS A 23 5.76 -2.77 3.79
N LYS A 24 5.38 -2.75 5.06
CA LYS A 24 5.70 -3.85 5.98
C LYS A 24 5.04 -5.15 5.54
N ASP A 25 3.76 -5.07 5.15
CA ASP A 25 3.03 -6.22 4.65
C ASP A 25 3.70 -6.79 3.40
N LEU A 26 4.08 -5.91 2.48
CA LEU A 26 4.78 -6.35 1.27
C LEU A 26 6.09 -7.05 1.60
N PHE A 27 6.85 -6.51 2.53
CA PHE A 27 8.11 -7.10 2.97
C PHE A 27 7.89 -8.50 3.54
N MET A 28 6.90 -8.65 4.41
CA MET A 28 6.57 -9.94 5.00
C MET A 28 6.13 -10.95 3.96
N LEU A 29 5.27 -10.52 3.01
CA LEU A 29 4.81 -11.39 1.93
C LEU A 29 5.97 -11.85 1.05
N ARG A 30 6.91 -10.95 0.76
CA ARG A 30 8.08 -11.30 -0.03
C ARG A 30 8.97 -12.31 0.69
N MET A 31 9.12 -12.16 2.01
CA MET A 31 9.87 -13.12 2.80
C MET A 31 9.20 -14.50 2.80
N GLN A 32 7.88 -14.53 2.97
CA GLN A 32 7.13 -15.79 2.91
C GLN A 32 7.25 -16.44 1.55
N HIS A 33 7.20 -15.67 0.49
CA HIS A 33 7.36 -16.17 -0.87
C HIS A 33 8.75 -16.76 -1.08
N ALA A 34 9.78 -16.08 -0.58
CA ALA A 34 11.16 -16.55 -0.71
C ALA A 34 11.41 -17.87 0.03
N THR A 35 10.66 -18.13 1.12
CA THR A 35 10.76 -19.37 1.87
C THR A 35 9.75 -20.43 1.44
N ASN A 36 9.04 -20.18 0.33
CA ASN A 36 7.99 -21.06 -0.20
C ASN A 36 6.83 -21.31 0.76
N GLN A 37 6.59 -20.36 1.68
CA GLN A 37 5.48 -20.45 2.62
C GLN A 37 4.23 -19.73 2.12
N LEU A 38 4.35 -18.99 1.03
CA LEU A 38 3.24 -18.25 0.45
C LEU A 38 2.63 -19.03 -0.73
N ASP A 39 1.38 -19.44 -0.57
CA ASP A 39 0.68 -20.23 -1.59
C ASP A 39 0.16 -19.38 -2.74
N ASN A 40 -0.08 -18.10 -2.51
CA ASN A 40 -0.71 -17.23 -3.50
C ASN A 40 0.09 -15.94 -3.71
N PRO A 41 0.91 -15.85 -4.79
CA PRO A 41 1.69 -14.66 -5.08
C PRO A 41 0.84 -13.43 -5.47
N MET A 42 -0.45 -13.63 -5.75
CA MET A 42 -1.33 -12.51 -6.09
C MET A 42 -1.50 -11.53 -4.94
N GLN A 43 -1.30 -11.96 -3.70
CA GLN A 43 -1.33 -11.05 -2.55
C GLN A 43 -0.25 -9.99 -2.65
N ILE A 44 0.92 -10.35 -3.15
CA ILE A 44 2.01 -9.40 -3.36
C ILE A 44 1.60 -8.33 -4.37
N ALA A 45 0.99 -8.74 -5.47
CA ALA A 45 0.52 -7.82 -6.50
C ALA A 45 -0.55 -6.86 -5.94
N ALA A 46 -1.49 -7.39 -5.13
CA ALA A 46 -2.53 -6.57 -4.53
C ALA A 46 -1.94 -5.51 -3.60
N VAL A 47 -0.98 -5.88 -2.75
CA VAL A 47 -0.34 -4.93 -1.83
C VAL A 47 0.45 -3.88 -2.61
N LYS A 48 1.14 -4.26 -3.68
CA LYS A 48 1.84 -3.31 -4.54
C LYS A 48 0.90 -2.27 -5.14
N LYS A 49 -0.29 -2.70 -5.57
CA LYS A 49 -1.30 -1.79 -6.10
C LYS A 49 -1.78 -0.81 -5.04
N ASP A 50 -2.00 -1.28 -3.81
CA ASP A 50 -2.40 -0.43 -2.71
C ASP A 50 -1.33 0.62 -2.40
N ILE A 51 -0.06 0.20 -2.37
CA ILE A 51 1.07 1.12 -2.17
C ILE A 51 1.10 2.18 -3.26
N ALA A 52 0.93 1.79 -4.51
CA ALA A 52 0.93 2.72 -5.63
C ALA A 52 -0.21 3.73 -5.53
N ARG A 53 -1.41 3.28 -5.14
CA ARG A 53 -2.57 4.16 -4.95
C ARG A 53 -2.33 5.17 -3.84
N ILE A 54 -1.81 4.72 -2.71
CA ILE A 54 -1.52 5.61 -1.57
C ILE A 54 -0.49 6.66 -1.98
N LYS A 55 0.58 6.25 -2.65
CA LYS A 55 1.61 7.18 -3.13
C LYS A 55 1.03 8.21 -4.10
N THR A 56 0.18 7.77 -5.02
CA THR A 56 -0.44 8.66 -5.99
C THR A 56 -1.30 9.71 -5.30
N ILE A 57 -2.09 9.30 -4.32
CA ILE A 57 -2.97 10.22 -3.60
C ILE A 57 -2.18 11.19 -2.73
N ILE A 58 -1.12 10.72 -2.08
CA ILE A 58 -0.23 11.60 -1.33
C ILE A 58 0.36 12.66 -2.25
N ARG A 59 0.81 12.25 -3.43
CA ARG A 59 1.37 13.17 -4.41
C ARG A 59 0.35 14.19 -4.88
N GLU A 60 -0.90 13.77 -5.12
CA GLU A 60 -1.98 14.67 -5.48
C GLU A 60 -2.21 15.73 -4.40
N LYS A 61 -2.23 15.30 -3.14
CA LYS A 61 -2.46 16.23 -2.02
C LYS A 61 -1.31 17.20 -1.83
N GLU A 62 -0.08 16.79 -2.09
CA GLU A 62 1.08 17.66 -1.99
C GLU A 62 1.16 18.67 -3.13
N THR A 63 0.69 18.31 -4.32
CA THR A 63 0.73 19.18 -5.49
C THR A 63 -0.46 20.14 -5.57
N ASN A 64 -1.58 19.79 -4.96
CA ASN A 64 -2.81 20.60 -5.00
C ASN A 64 -3.00 21.48 -3.77
N VAL A 65 -1.93 22.02 -3.25
CA VAL A 65 -1.98 22.91 -2.09
C VAL A 65 -2.33 24.34 -2.52
#